data_d9dbab9b46f6367d7c6c64562f7ccd62
#
_entry.id   d9dbab9b46f6367d7c6c64562f7ccd62
#
_cell.length_a   1.000
_cell.length_b   1.000
_cell.length_c   1.000
_cell.angle_alpha   90.00
_cell.angle_beta   90.00
_cell.angle_gamma   90.00
#
_symmetry.space_group_name_H-M   'P 1'
#
loop_
_entity.id
_entity.type
_entity.pdbx_description
1 polymer ?
#
loop_
_entity_poly.entity_id
_entity_poly.type
_entity_poly.pdbx_seq_one_letter_code
_entity_poly.pdbx_strand_id
1 'polypeptide(L)'
;MPTMLLMRLGLLWVVVPWHAGSVSFPDGAARTECRGRYFWIWLDKAFVGQSRWRYGVYTESGQYIEVTRQLASQCGFMAGTDLRGNPQIRISFLACSVRNTFDQDFSLQLRVEVTGAVGPSIPYDMTIRCPLGAPWSPREIVCEENYMEVSVRRAVPGIAREVLNEDWIAAWPVAQGALNQVWQVVFHFRNGSLLSMPATQAHSLGYGVNTTATRVLFRAPYGTAQSEITSVEGLEVEVARVTVFYKQAWMILMVDTAVACPVNSPVVNATSLNWVTPRILPSLVLWPEQYQDEVQMGLDGRVIDAGTVARNGYTFLTDSRLIRIVVPIGAPGGLLQSALVGNRYGTRYSIHLLLDRHWQGDESDWTRHRSYRPIRTPFSPQTPRIIDDTVAAQGYFKVRLGHFLPDVELVSVSVGGRPFSRPEAEDRGFDPHEAPNPNDTRAFGLRVPFADPLVQQQYLHGPLRRYTLRLNYTLQLLTTGEAFTQAGLITCDVPDVVPPSFQGSCEAGALALLMTHGTLDRFWVPYVGERPLSQLAAPHSYRVSDDGRHFHLAVPLLAAGLVYEFEGRYLVYENEVTFVPEGVPATSPIITRDSRYRLTLRCRYPLTEMLWVSAQQQLGENAVSVPHRPVG
;
A
#
# COMPACT_ATOMS: atom_id res chain seq x y z
N MET A 1 92.59 3.97 -5.76
CA MET A 1 91.49 3.31 -5.10
C MET A 1 90.33 4.26 -4.96
N PRO A 2 89.22 4.11 -5.72
CA PRO A 2 88.13 5.09 -5.71
C PRO A 2 87.04 4.62 -4.76
N THR A 3 86.58 5.52 -3.91
CA THR A 3 85.45 5.42 -3.00
C THR A 3 84.11 5.57 -3.76
N MET A 4 83.29 4.54 -3.70
CA MET A 4 81.89 4.51 -4.21
C MET A 4 81.00 5.36 -3.35
N LEU A 5 80.37 6.40 -3.93
CA LEU A 5 79.33 7.21 -3.32
C LEU A 5 77.97 6.62 -3.67
N LEU A 6 77.25 6.03 -2.66
CA LEU A 6 75.92 5.51 -2.80
C LEU A 6 74.90 6.69 -2.64
N MET A 7 74.31 7.10 -3.78
CA MET A 7 73.16 7.99 -3.82
C MET A 7 71.89 7.20 -3.41
N ARG A 8 71.32 7.50 -2.23
CA ARG A 8 69.95 7.08 -1.82
C ARG A 8 68.97 8.04 -2.49
N LEU A 9 68.24 7.56 -3.51
CA LEU A 9 67.01 8.20 -3.99
C LEU A 9 65.89 7.99 -2.96
N GLY A 10 65.56 9.06 -2.21
CA GLY A 10 64.36 9.13 -1.41
C GLY A 10 63.15 9.36 -2.30
N LEU A 11 62.30 8.35 -2.46
CA LEU A 11 60.96 8.52 -3.01
C LEU A 11 60.12 9.34 -2.02
N LEU A 12 59.95 10.62 -2.29
CA LEU A 12 58.92 11.44 -1.66
C LEU A 12 57.55 10.96 -2.20
N TRP A 13 56.83 10.22 -1.37
CA TRP A 13 55.40 10.03 -1.58
C TRP A 13 54.71 11.35 -1.30
N VAL A 14 54.38 12.08 -2.37
CA VAL A 14 53.43 13.21 -2.27
C VAL A 14 52.04 12.59 -2.04
N VAL A 15 51.61 12.52 -0.78
CA VAL A 15 50.25 12.27 -0.45
C VAL A 15 49.47 13.51 -0.88
N VAL A 16 48.96 13.48 -2.11
CA VAL A 16 47.95 14.46 -2.54
C VAL A 16 46.69 14.12 -1.76
N PRO A 17 46.20 15.02 -0.92
CA PRO A 17 44.92 14.78 -0.30
C PRO A 17 43.87 14.77 -1.42
N TRP A 18 43.25 13.61 -1.63
CA TRP A 18 42.07 13.51 -2.47
C TRP A 18 40.94 14.30 -1.76
N HIS A 19 40.83 15.57 -2.07
CA HIS A 19 39.60 16.30 -1.83
C HIS A 19 38.60 15.69 -2.82
N ALA A 20 37.70 14.86 -2.35
CA ALA A 20 36.55 14.43 -3.12
C ALA A 20 35.82 15.72 -3.54
N GLY A 21 35.99 16.13 -4.79
CA GLY A 21 35.27 17.28 -5.33
C GLY A 21 33.78 17.01 -5.21
N SER A 22 33.04 17.98 -4.70
CA SER A 22 31.58 17.90 -4.68
C SER A 22 31.02 17.82 -6.09
N VAL A 23 30.02 16.98 -6.27
CA VAL A 23 29.32 16.80 -7.54
C VAL A 23 28.05 17.65 -7.52
N SER A 24 27.67 18.22 -8.65
CA SER A 24 26.35 18.85 -8.79
C SER A 24 25.26 17.78 -8.80
N PHE A 25 24.07 18.10 -8.31
CA PHE A 25 22.93 17.19 -8.38
C PHE A 25 22.61 16.86 -9.85
N PRO A 26 22.31 15.60 -10.17
CA PRO A 26 21.74 15.24 -11.46
C PRO A 26 20.41 15.97 -11.70
N ASP A 27 20.08 16.20 -12.97
CA ASP A 27 18.80 16.83 -13.32
C ASP A 27 17.61 16.05 -12.76
N GLY A 28 16.72 16.75 -12.05
CA GLY A 28 15.54 16.15 -11.41
C GLY A 28 15.79 15.48 -10.06
N ALA A 29 17.05 15.25 -9.64
CA ALA A 29 17.38 14.58 -8.37
C ALA A 29 17.04 15.43 -7.13
N ALA A 30 17.02 16.75 -7.26
CA ALA A 30 16.66 17.68 -6.20
C ALA A 30 15.77 18.81 -6.74
N ARG A 31 14.80 19.22 -5.95
CA ARG A 31 13.94 20.37 -6.21
C ARG A 31 13.99 21.31 -5.02
N THR A 32 14.05 22.62 -5.28
CA THR A 32 14.07 23.66 -4.25
C THR A 32 12.97 24.68 -4.48
N GLU A 33 12.42 25.21 -3.39
CA GLU A 33 11.40 26.25 -3.43
C GLU A 33 11.47 27.13 -2.18
N CYS A 34 11.15 28.43 -2.34
CA CYS A 34 10.98 29.36 -1.23
C CYS A 34 9.50 29.41 -0.83
N ARG A 35 9.16 28.96 0.37
CA ARG A 35 7.77 29.00 0.87
C ARG A 35 7.70 29.58 2.28
N GLY A 36 6.86 30.56 2.47
CA GLY A 36 6.68 31.18 3.78
C GLY A 36 7.99 31.78 4.29
N ARG A 37 8.55 31.19 5.34
CA ARG A 37 9.84 31.58 5.95
C ARG A 37 10.90 30.48 5.84
N TYR A 38 10.81 29.63 4.80
CA TYR A 38 11.61 28.42 4.68
C TYR A 38 12.18 28.24 3.27
N PHE A 39 13.39 27.70 3.24
CA PHE A 39 13.90 26.93 2.11
C PHE A 39 13.27 25.54 2.19
N TRP A 40 12.58 25.13 1.13
CA TRP A 40 12.02 23.80 0.97
C TRP A 40 12.85 23.05 -0.06
N ILE A 41 13.35 21.89 0.31
CA ILE A 41 14.19 21.04 -0.53
C ILE A 41 13.57 19.63 -0.55
N TRP A 42 13.37 19.09 -1.73
CA TRP A 42 12.93 17.70 -1.93
C TRP A 42 14.01 16.97 -2.71
N LEU A 43 14.33 15.76 -2.28
CA LEU A 43 15.20 14.84 -3.00
C LEU A 43 14.34 13.75 -3.62
N ASP A 44 14.59 13.38 -4.87
CA ASP A 44 13.86 12.29 -5.51
C ASP A 44 14.19 10.97 -4.78
N LYS A 45 13.16 10.24 -4.36
CA LYS A 45 13.34 8.93 -3.72
C LYS A 45 14.03 7.92 -4.62
N ALA A 46 13.86 8.01 -5.96
CA ALA A 46 14.55 7.14 -6.90
C ALA A 46 16.06 7.44 -6.94
N PHE A 47 16.45 8.72 -6.81
CA PHE A 47 17.84 9.13 -6.69
C PHE A 47 18.48 8.67 -5.38
N VAL A 48 17.79 8.83 -4.26
CA VAL A 48 18.28 8.40 -2.95
C VAL A 48 18.21 6.88 -2.80
N GLY A 49 17.20 6.23 -3.39
CA GLY A 49 16.98 4.79 -3.34
C GLY A 49 16.86 4.26 -1.91
N GLN A 50 17.46 3.09 -1.65
CA GLN A 50 17.62 2.53 -0.30
C GLN A 50 18.92 2.99 0.39
N SER A 51 19.61 3.97 -0.18
CA SER A 51 20.86 4.52 0.35
C SER A 51 20.63 5.28 1.65
N ARG A 52 21.64 5.29 2.51
CA ARG A 52 21.65 6.20 3.66
C ARG A 52 22.04 7.59 3.16
N TRP A 53 21.31 8.60 3.60
CA TRP A 53 21.63 9.98 3.28
C TRP A 53 21.76 10.82 4.55
N ARG A 54 22.61 11.83 4.47
CA ARG A 54 22.86 12.84 5.50
C ARG A 54 22.94 14.19 4.82
N TYR A 55 22.77 15.22 5.60
CA TYR A 55 22.91 16.58 5.11
C TYR A 55 23.63 17.46 6.10
N GLY A 56 24.21 18.50 5.61
CA GLY A 56 24.86 19.52 6.40
C GLY A 56 24.95 20.83 5.64
N VAL A 57 25.42 21.84 6.30
CA VAL A 57 25.48 23.20 5.80
C VAL A 57 26.88 23.77 5.94
N TYR A 58 27.19 24.73 5.11
CA TYR A 58 28.43 25.48 5.25
C TYR A 58 28.20 26.76 6.05
N THR A 59 29.07 27.02 6.99
CA THR A 59 29.12 28.30 7.71
C THR A 59 29.58 29.42 6.77
N GLU A 60 29.46 30.68 7.19
CA GLU A 60 29.99 31.82 6.44
C GLU A 60 31.52 31.74 6.26
N SER A 61 32.23 31.05 7.16
CA SER A 61 33.68 30.78 7.03
C SER A 61 34.00 29.62 6.08
N GLY A 62 33.01 28.97 5.47
CA GLY A 62 33.19 27.83 4.56
C GLY A 62 33.39 26.48 5.26
N GLN A 63 33.23 26.41 6.59
CA GLN A 63 33.31 25.17 7.32
C GLN A 63 32.01 24.36 7.15
N TYR A 64 32.14 23.07 6.83
CA TYR A 64 31.01 22.13 6.76
C TYR A 64 30.59 21.67 8.17
N ILE A 65 29.31 21.69 8.44
CA ILE A 65 28.69 21.18 9.68
C ILE A 65 27.58 20.19 9.32
N GLU A 66 27.72 18.92 9.72
CA GLU A 66 26.67 17.92 9.59
C GLU A 66 25.50 18.22 10.54
N VAL A 67 24.28 18.19 10.05
CA VAL A 67 23.08 18.49 10.85
C VAL A 67 22.62 17.24 11.58
N THR A 68 22.91 17.19 12.88
CA THR A 68 22.38 16.18 13.81
C THR A 68 20.95 16.53 14.23
N ARG A 69 20.23 15.59 14.87
CA ARG A 69 18.86 15.84 15.39
C ARG A 69 18.82 17.01 16.39
N GLN A 70 19.79 17.08 17.29
CA GLN A 70 19.88 18.16 18.26
C GLN A 70 20.16 19.50 17.57
N LEU A 71 21.12 19.53 16.67
CA LEU A 71 21.45 20.72 15.91
C LEU A 71 20.28 21.17 15.02
N ALA A 72 19.50 20.22 14.48
CA ALA A 72 18.33 20.51 13.66
C ALA A 72 17.29 21.35 14.43
N SER A 73 16.87 20.92 15.61
CA SER A 73 15.90 21.67 16.42
C SER A 73 16.46 23.00 16.92
N GLN A 74 17.71 23.04 17.32
CA GLN A 74 18.39 24.24 17.81
C GLN A 74 18.55 25.30 16.70
N CYS A 75 18.93 24.86 15.51
CA CYS A 75 19.29 25.74 14.40
C CYS A 75 18.14 26.03 13.41
N GLY A 76 16.98 25.41 13.56
CA GLY A 76 15.83 25.65 12.68
C GLY A 76 15.85 24.84 11.40
N PHE A 77 16.34 23.60 11.45
CA PHE A 77 16.24 22.61 10.39
C PHE A 77 15.19 21.56 10.74
N MET A 78 14.46 21.12 9.74
CA MET A 78 13.54 19.99 9.82
C MET A 78 13.80 19.05 8.67
N ALA A 79 13.95 17.77 8.93
CA ALA A 79 14.07 16.73 7.90
C ALA A 79 12.98 15.66 8.09
N GLY A 80 12.30 15.34 7.02
CA GLY A 80 11.21 14.37 7.00
C GLY A 80 11.02 13.80 5.60
N THR A 81 9.81 13.41 5.29
CA THR A 81 9.41 12.96 3.96
C THR A 81 8.17 13.70 3.51
N ASP A 82 8.05 13.95 2.21
CA ASP A 82 6.80 14.41 1.62
C ASP A 82 5.76 13.28 1.59
N LEU A 83 4.56 13.58 1.11
CA LEU A 83 3.46 12.62 1.02
C LEU A 83 3.79 11.42 0.11
N ARG A 84 4.68 11.57 -0.86
CA ARG A 84 5.10 10.53 -1.81
C ARG A 84 6.30 9.72 -1.32
N GLY A 85 6.83 10.06 -0.13
CA GLY A 85 7.99 9.42 0.47
C GLY A 85 9.33 9.97 -0.04
N ASN A 86 9.34 11.10 -0.76
CA ASN A 86 10.59 11.78 -1.10
C ASN A 86 11.18 12.43 0.15
N PRO A 87 12.49 12.29 0.42
CA PRO A 87 13.13 13.04 1.48
C PRO A 87 12.90 14.54 1.32
N GLN A 88 12.49 15.20 2.38
CA GLN A 88 12.19 16.63 2.41
C GLN A 88 12.95 17.29 3.53
N ILE A 89 13.59 18.42 3.23
CA ILE A 89 14.28 19.25 4.20
C ILE A 89 13.63 20.65 4.17
N ARG A 90 13.27 21.15 5.35
CA ARG A 90 12.78 22.51 5.55
C ARG A 90 13.79 23.26 6.42
N ILE A 91 14.23 24.43 5.99
CA ILE A 91 15.22 25.22 6.68
C ILE A 91 14.68 26.63 6.88
N SER A 92 14.57 27.06 8.14
CA SER A 92 14.12 28.43 8.48
C SER A 92 15.05 29.47 7.85
N PHE A 93 14.51 30.58 7.37
CA PHE A 93 15.32 31.73 6.92
C PHE A 93 16.20 32.31 8.05
N LEU A 94 15.79 32.07 9.29
CA LEU A 94 16.57 32.46 10.48
C LEU A 94 17.42 31.30 11.03
N ALA A 95 17.64 30.24 10.24
CA ALA A 95 18.45 29.10 10.66
C ALA A 95 19.93 29.47 10.82
N CYS A 96 20.66 28.67 11.62
CA CYS A 96 22.11 28.76 11.70
C CYS A 96 22.73 28.56 10.29
N SER A 97 23.81 29.24 10.00
CA SER A 97 24.55 29.17 8.74
C SER A 97 23.79 29.66 7.49
N VAL A 98 22.61 30.25 7.66
CA VAL A 98 21.94 31.01 6.60
C VAL A 98 22.58 32.38 6.53
N ARG A 99 23.10 32.72 5.37
CA ARG A 99 23.54 34.08 5.10
C ARG A 99 22.32 34.96 4.95
N ASN A 100 22.14 35.86 5.90
CA ASN A 100 20.99 36.73 6.04
C ASN A 100 21.40 38.18 5.75
N THR A 101 20.82 38.78 4.72
CA THR A 101 21.07 40.17 4.33
C THR A 101 19.89 41.02 4.75
N PHE A 102 20.00 41.69 5.88
CA PHE A 102 19.01 42.61 6.47
C PHE A 102 17.60 42.02 6.63
N ASP A 103 17.48 40.71 6.88
CA ASP A 103 16.23 39.97 6.97
C ASP A 103 15.32 40.09 5.73
N GLN A 104 15.91 40.34 4.55
CA GLN A 104 15.22 40.47 3.26
C GLN A 104 15.66 39.44 2.23
N ASP A 105 16.96 39.13 2.17
CA ASP A 105 17.52 38.15 1.27
C ASP A 105 18.29 37.08 2.04
N PHE A 106 18.01 35.83 1.71
CA PHE A 106 18.56 34.68 2.42
C PHE A 106 19.25 33.77 1.42
N SER A 107 20.44 33.28 1.78
CA SER A 107 21.13 32.26 1.00
C SER A 107 21.75 31.20 1.88
N LEU A 108 21.79 29.98 1.37
CA LEU A 108 22.26 28.81 2.07
C LEU A 108 23.10 27.95 1.13
N GLN A 109 24.21 27.43 1.62
CA GLN A 109 24.98 26.38 0.97
C GLN A 109 24.71 25.06 1.71
N LEU A 110 24.09 24.13 1.01
CA LEU A 110 23.69 22.81 1.53
C LEU A 110 24.53 21.72 0.86
N ARG A 111 24.99 20.77 1.65
CA ARG A 111 25.56 19.52 1.18
C ARG A 111 24.66 18.36 1.57
N VAL A 112 24.37 17.49 0.60
CA VAL A 112 23.72 16.20 0.84
C VAL A 112 24.69 15.09 0.47
N GLU A 113 24.91 14.17 1.39
CA GLU A 113 25.76 13.00 1.18
C GLU A 113 24.89 11.77 1.04
N VAL A 114 25.06 11.06 -0.07
CA VAL A 114 24.32 9.81 -0.35
C VAL A 114 25.32 8.66 -0.31
N THR A 115 25.08 7.70 0.58
CA THR A 115 25.94 6.52 0.74
C THR A 115 25.22 5.31 0.16
N GLY A 116 25.69 4.78 -0.95
CA GLY A 116 25.16 3.56 -1.56
C GLY A 116 25.34 2.32 -0.68
N ALA A 117 24.72 1.22 -1.05
CA ALA A 117 24.84 -0.05 -0.33
C ALA A 117 26.30 -0.57 -0.29
N VAL A 118 27.08 -0.27 -1.32
CA VAL A 118 28.51 -0.59 -1.43
C VAL A 118 29.21 0.62 -2.06
N GLY A 119 30.16 1.23 -1.34
CA GLY A 119 30.99 2.32 -1.86
C GLY A 119 31.10 3.54 -0.94
N PRO A 120 31.92 4.52 -1.33
CA PRO A 120 32.09 5.76 -0.57
C PRO A 120 30.82 6.63 -0.65
N SER A 121 30.64 7.50 0.35
CA SER A 121 29.61 8.54 0.32
C SER A 121 29.94 9.56 -0.77
N ILE A 122 28.94 9.93 -1.57
CA ILE A 122 29.06 10.92 -2.62
C ILE A 122 28.44 12.23 -2.12
N PRO A 123 29.24 13.31 -2.02
CA PRO A 123 28.73 14.62 -1.61
C PRO A 123 28.16 15.38 -2.81
N TYR A 124 26.96 15.92 -2.65
CA TYR A 124 26.28 16.79 -3.59
C TYR A 124 26.06 18.16 -2.96
N ASP A 125 26.57 19.21 -3.58
CA ASP A 125 26.46 20.58 -3.07
C ASP A 125 25.45 21.39 -3.89
N MET A 126 24.67 22.23 -3.20
CA MET A 126 23.77 23.18 -3.82
C MET A 126 23.76 24.52 -3.07
N THR A 127 23.53 25.59 -3.80
CA THR A 127 23.31 26.93 -3.24
C THR A 127 21.87 27.36 -3.53
N ILE A 128 21.15 27.74 -2.48
CA ILE A 128 19.76 28.17 -2.56
C ILE A 128 19.67 29.62 -2.13
N ARG A 129 18.90 30.41 -2.87
CA ARG A 129 18.64 31.83 -2.53
C ARG A 129 17.14 32.07 -2.50
N CYS A 130 16.68 32.76 -1.48
CA CYS A 130 15.28 33.10 -1.29
C CYS A 130 15.13 34.58 -0.88
N PRO A 131 14.42 35.39 -1.65
CA PRO A 131 14.03 36.71 -1.21
C PRO A 131 12.87 36.61 -0.23
N LEU A 132 12.67 37.63 0.59
CA LEU A 132 11.53 37.76 1.47
C LEU A 132 10.25 37.97 0.64
N GLY A 133 9.32 37.00 0.68
CA GLY A 133 8.07 37.08 -0.10
C GLY A 133 7.01 37.99 0.49
N ALA A 134 7.00 38.22 1.80
CA ALA A 134 6.08 39.10 2.51
C ALA A 134 6.77 39.72 3.73
N PRO A 135 6.39 40.94 4.14
CA PRO A 135 6.99 41.63 5.31
C PRO A 135 6.91 40.77 6.57
N TRP A 136 7.92 40.92 7.45
CA TRP A 136 7.88 40.30 8.77
C TRP A 136 6.83 40.96 9.66
N SER A 137 6.05 40.14 10.35
CA SER A 137 5.24 40.65 11.47
C SER A 137 6.16 41.01 12.65
N PRO A 138 5.79 41.97 13.49
CA PRO A 138 6.57 42.33 14.67
C PRO A 138 6.93 41.13 15.53
N ARG A 139 6.00 40.20 15.75
CA ARG A 139 6.24 38.91 16.40
C ARG A 139 5.81 37.78 15.45
N GLU A 140 6.70 36.85 15.17
CA GLU A 140 6.37 35.63 14.42
C GLU A 140 6.68 34.40 15.29
N ILE A 141 5.74 33.46 15.32
CA ILE A 141 5.83 32.20 16.06
C ILE A 141 5.66 31.06 15.06
N VAL A 142 6.49 30.04 15.19
CA VAL A 142 6.44 28.86 14.35
C VAL A 142 6.48 27.61 15.24
N CYS A 143 5.52 26.74 15.02
CA CYS A 143 5.41 25.41 15.59
C CYS A 143 5.75 24.38 14.50
N GLU A 144 7.00 23.94 14.49
CA GLU A 144 7.48 22.86 13.63
C GLU A 144 7.32 21.50 14.29
N GLU A 145 7.69 20.42 13.62
CA GLU A 145 7.59 19.06 14.17
C GLU A 145 8.60 18.81 15.29
N ASN A 146 9.78 19.43 15.21
CA ASN A 146 10.90 19.16 16.10
C ASN A 146 11.31 20.36 16.98
N TYR A 147 10.74 21.54 16.76
CA TYR A 147 11.01 22.74 17.56
C TYR A 147 9.86 23.75 17.55
N MET A 148 9.90 24.61 18.55
CA MET A 148 9.11 25.84 18.65
C MET A 148 10.04 27.03 18.44
N GLU A 149 9.61 28.05 17.68
CA GLU A 149 10.39 29.25 17.40
C GLU A 149 9.55 30.50 17.66
N VAL A 150 10.15 31.48 18.29
CA VAL A 150 9.62 32.84 18.33
C VAL A 150 10.68 33.81 17.86
N SER A 151 10.32 34.73 16.97
CA SER A 151 11.15 35.85 16.59
C SER A 151 10.41 37.17 16.77
N VAL A 152 11.05 38.12 17.43
CA VAL A 152 10.47 39.45 17.75
C VAL A 152 11.29 40.53 17.08
N ARG A 153 10.60 41.56 16.59
CA ARG A 153 11.28 42.73 16.04
C ARG A 153 12.14 43.37 17.12
N ARG A 154 13.39 43.62 16.80
CA ARG A 154 14.33 44.30 17.66
C ARG A 154 14.00 45.80 17.65
N ALA A 155 13.30 46.25 18.68
CA ALA A 155 12.99 47.65 18.86
C ALA A 155 14.03 48.28 19.79
N VAL A 156 14.59 49.38 19.41
CA VAL A 156 15.32 50.25 20.35
C VAL A 156 14.32 51.18 20.97
N PRO A 157 14.11 51.17 22.29
CA PRO A 157 13.14 52.06 22.92
C PRO A 157 13.51 53.53 22.67
N GLY A 158 12.57 54.26 22.15
CA GLY A 158 12.33 55.65 22.40
C GLY A 158 13.42 56.70 22.17
N ILE A 159 14.34 56.49 21.20
CA ILE A 159 14.98 57.68 20.65
C ILE A 159 14.01 58.17 19.58
N ALA A 160 13.18 59.14 19.97
CA ALA A 160 12.21 59.77 19.06
C ALA A 160 12.99 60.28 17.84
N ARG A 161 12.56 59.87 16.63
CA ARG A 161 13.15 60.31 15.37
C ARG A 161 13.25 61.82 15.22
N GLU A 162 12.43 62.56 15.98
CA GLU A 162 12.32 64.01 15.97
C GLU A 162 13.52 64.74 16.62
N VAL A 163 14.43 64.01 17.33
CA VAL A 163 15.59 64.61 18.04
C VAL A 163 16.93 64.19 17.40
N LEU A 164 16.89 63.37 16.32
CA LEU A 164 18.13 62.89 15.71
C LEU A 164 18.68 63.93 14.74
N ASN A 165 19.85 64.49 15.04
CA ASN A 165 20.63 65.26 14.11
C ASN A 165 21.22 64.39 12.98
N GLU A 166 21.78 65.02 11.92
CA GLU A 166 22.34 64.30 10.76
C GLU A 166 23.43 63.28 11.15
N ASP A 167 24.21 63.56 12.18
CA ASP A 167 25.27 62.65 12.68
C ASP A 167 24.69 61.35 13.26
N TRP A 168 23.56 61.44 13.93
CA TRP A 168 22.84 60.27 14.44
C TRP A 168 22.27 59.42 13.28
N ILE A 169 21.72 60.06 12.27
CA ILE A 169 21.19 59.38 11.10
C ILE A 169 22.29 58.63 10.36
N ALA A 170 23.49 59.22 10.27
CA ALA A 170 24.67 58.61 9.65
C ALA A 170 25.23 57.45 10.51
N ALA A 171 25.27 57.62 11.84
CA ALA A 171 25.79 56.60 12.76
C ALA A 171 24.83 55.41 12.98
N TRP A 172 23.53 55.62 12.79
CA TRP A 172 22.51 54.63 13.11
C TRP A 172 22.65 53.30 12.33
N PRO A 173 22.90 53.26 11.00
CA PRO A 173 23.15 51.99 10.30
C PRO A 173 24.38 51.24 10.81
N VAL A 174 25.41 51.94 11.21
CA VAL A 174 26.65 51.37 11.79
C VAL A 174 26.36 50.81 13.18
N ALA A 175 25.59 51.52 14.01
CA ALA A 175 25.18 51.04 15.32
C ALA A 175 24.24 49.82 15.25
N GLN A 176 23.33 49.81 14.24
CA GLN A 176 22.50 48.63 13.97
C GLN A 176 23.29 47.43 13.44
N GLY A 177 24.34 47.66 12.64
CA GLY A 177 25.24 46.62 12.14
C GLY A 177 26.28 46.16 13.16
N ALA A 178 26.45 46.88 14.30
CA ALA A 178 27.36 46.48 15.35
C ALA A 178 26.89 45.16 15.99
N LEU A 179 27.79 44.21 16.10
CA LEU A 179 27.55 42.84 16.56
C LEU A 179 26.81 42.81 17.91
N ASN A 180 25.66 42.23 17.88
CA ASN A 180 24.76 42.07 18.98
C ASN A 180 24.81 40.62 19.40
N GLN A 181 25.45 40.36 20.49
CA GLN A 181 25.54 39.04 21.07
C GLN A 181 24.47 38.89 22.13
N VAL A 182 23.67 37.84 22.02
CA VAL A 182 22.89 37.34 23.13
C VAL A 182 23.87 36.76 24.15
N TRP A 183 23.76 37.15 25.39
CA TRP A 183 24.68 36.68 26.43
C TRP A 183 23.98 35.87 27.52
N GLN A 184 22.68 36.11 27.78
CA GLN A 184 21.93 35.49 28.85
C GLN A 184 20.48 35.28 28.48
N VAL A 185 19.89 34.20 28.98
CA VAL A 185 18.48 33.86 28.89
C VAL A 185 17.95 33.58 30.27
N VAL A 186 16.76 34.11 30.59
CA VAL A 186 16.04 33.80 31.82
C VAL A 186 14.75 33.10 31.46
N PHE A 187 14.55 31.91 31.94
CA PHE A 187 13.30 31.16 31.79
C PHE A 187 12.34 31.49 32.91
N HIS A 188 11.08 31.71 32.59
CA HIS A 188 10.00 32.03 33.52
C HIS A 188 9.05 30.87 33.65
N PHE A 189 8.86 30.36 34.83
CA PHE A 189 7.93 29.28 35.11
C PHE A 189 6.62 29.81 35.70
N ARG A 190 5.53 29.05 35.49
CA ARG A 190 4.19 29.41 35.94
C ARG A 190 4.09 29.60 37.46
N ASN A 191 4.92 28.92 38.23
CA ASN A 191 5.01 29.05 39.69
C ASN A 191 5.74 30.32 40.15
N GLY A 192 6.13 31.19 39.21
CA GLY A 192 6.88 32.41 39.50
C GLY A 192 8.38 32.21 39.68
N SER A 193 8.90 30.99 39.60
CA SER A 193 10.34 30.76 39.68
C SER A 193 11.04 31.18 38.38
N LEU A 194 12.30 31.58 38.51
CA LEU A 194 13.15 32.03 37.42
C LEU A 194 14.39 31.14 37.32
N LEU A 195 14.79 30.81 36.12
CA LEU A 195 16.06 30.12 35.86
C LEU A 195 16.89 30.95 34.89
N SER A 196 17.95 31.56 35.39
CA SER A 196 18.89 32.33 34.58
C SER A 196 20.05 31.46 34.15
N MET A 197 20.46 31.55 32.88
CA MET A 197 21.64 30.88 32.35
C MET A 197 22.33 31.69 31.26
N PRO A 198 23.66 31.56 31.09
CA PRO A 198 24.38 32.11 29.95
C PRO A 198 23.87 31.51 28.64
N ALA A 199 23.93 32.27 27.55
CA ALA A 199 23.53 31.79 26.21
C ALA A 199 24.30 30.55 25.77
N THR A 200 25.57 30.42 26.14
CA THR A 200 26.40 29.23 25.87
C THR A 200 25.86 27.97 26.56
N GLN A 201 25.35 28.09 27.78
CA GLN A 201 24.72 27.00 28.51
C GLN A 201 23.36 26.66 27.87
N ALA A 202 22.56 27.64 27.48
CA ALA A 202 21.31 27.42 26.76
C ALA A 202 21.57 26.65 25.43
N HIS A 203 22.60 27.02 24.69
CA HIS A 203 23.02 26.31 23.49
C HIS A 203 23.41 24.85 23.76
N SER A 204 24.17 24.59 24.83
CA SER A 204 24.56 23.22 25.19
C SER A 204 23.35 22.33 25.55
N LEU A 205 22.28 22.94 26.04
CA LEU A 205 20.99 22.27 26.32
C LEU A 205 20.08 22.14 25.10
N GLY A 206 20.50 22.62 23.91
CA GLY A 206 19.77 22.50 22.68
C GLY A 206 18.86 23.68 22.33
N TYR A 207 18.88 24.76 23.10
CA TYR A 207 18.16 26.00 22.77
C TYR A 207 18.90 26.79 21.70
N GLY A 208 18.14 27.36 20.77
CA GLY A 208 18.65 28.32 19.81
C GLY A 208 18.32 29.74 20.24
N VAL A 209 19.33 30.54 20.51
CA VAL A 209 19.16 31.96 20.87
C VAL A 209 20.11 32.80 20.05
N ASN A 210 19.55 33.75 19.28
CA ASN A 210 20.36 34.57 18.39
C ASN A 210 19.68 35.93 18.10
N THR A 211 20.43 36.81 17.47
CA THR A 211 19.91 38.07 16.92
C THR A 211 20.28 38.20 15.45
N THR A 212 19.39 38.79 14.68
CA THR A 212 19.68 39.25 13.31
C THR A 212 19.78 40.79 13.27
N ALA A 213 19.86 41.35 12.08
CA ALA A 213 19.87 42.81 11.93
C ALA A 213 18.61 43.46 12.55
N THR A 214 17.45 42.84 12.43
CA THR A 214 16.18 43.44 12.85
C THR A 214 15.38 42.62 13.87
N ARG A 215 15.85 41.41 14.26
CA ARG A 215 15.07 40.50 15.10
C ARG A 215 15.89 39.87 16.23
N VAL A 216 15.19 39.50 17.27
CA VAL A 216 15.68 38.61 18.34
C VAL A 216 14.97 37.26 18.19
N LEU A 217 15.69 36.16 18.27
CA LEU A 217 15.22 34.83 18.02
C LEU A 217 15.43 33.94 19.24
N PHE A 218 14.39 33.17 19.57
CA PHE A 218 14.45 32.07 20.52
C PHE A 218 13.83 30.81 19.92
N ARG A 219 14.54 29.66 20.06
CA ARG A 219 14.05 28.32 19.70
C ARG A 219 14.17 27.37 20.87
N ALA A 220 13.18 26.51 21.01
CA ALA A 220 13.18 25.43 21.98
C ALA A 220 12.76 24.11 21.30
N PRO A 221 13.50 23.00 21.49
CA PRO A 221 12.98 21.69 21.22
C PRO A 221 11.76 21.40 22.10
N TYR A 222 10.86 20.52 21.65
CA TYR A 222 9.75 20.06 22.50
C TYR A 222 10.23 19.16 23.65
N GLY A 223 9.46 19.15 24.74
CA GLY A 223 9.70 18.29 25.89
C GLY A 223 10.94 18.63 26.70
N THR A 224 11.39 19.88 26.66
CA THR A 224 12.56 20.33 27.46
C THR A 224 12.17 20.62 28.90
N ALA A 225 13.13 20.55 29.80
CA ALA A 225 12.90 20.82 31.24
C ALA A 225 12.48 22.27 31.56
N GLN A 226 12.72 23.19 30.63
CA GLN A 226 12.40 24.61 30.76
C GLN A 226 11.14 25.02 30.00
N SER A 227 10.47 24.08 29.31
CA SER A 227 9.11 24.25 28.75
C SER A 227 8.07 23.61 29.67
N GLU A 228 6.86 24.13 29.64
CA GLU A 228 5.73 23.65 30.46
C GLU A 228 4.57 23.26 29.56
N ILE A 229 3.96 22.08 29.77
CA ILE A 229 2.72 21.69 29.14
C ILE A 229 1.57 22.26 29.97
N THR A 230 0.71 23.05 29.31
CA THR A 230 -0.49 23.64 29.89
C THR A 230 -1.72 23.14 29.18
N SER A 231 -2.83 22.97 29.89
CA SER A 231 -4.12 22.67 29.27
C SER A 231 -4.87 23.96 28.95
N VAL A 232 -5.22 24.14 27.68
CA VAL A 232 -6.04 25.25 27.19
C VAL A 232 -7.26 24.67 26.48
N GLU A 233 -8.46 24.97 26.97
CA GLU A 233 -9.73 24.39 26.48
C GLU A 233 -9.71 22.84 26.44
N GLY A 234 -9.01 22.21 27.38
CA GLY A 234 -8.82 20.75 27.44
C GLY A 234 -7.78 20.17 26.49
N LEU A 235 -7.06 21.02 25.74
CA LEU A 235 -6.02 20.62 24.79
C LEU A 235 -4.63 20.98 25.34
N GLU A 236 -3.66 20.12 25.08
CA GLU A 236 -2.29 20.32 25.53
C GLU A 236 -1.56 21.33 24.65
N VAL A 237 -0.93 22.30 25.30
CA VAL A 237 -0.11 23.35 24.69
C VAL A 237 1.22 23.41 25.42
N GLU A 238 2.32 23.26 24.71
CA GLU A 238 3.66 23.43 25.27
C GLU A 238 4.07 24.89 25.14
N VAL A 239 4.59 25.45 26.24
CA VAL A 239 4.91 26.87 26.40
C VAL A 239 6.31 27.03 26.96
N ALA A 240 7.10 27.91 26.35
CA ALA A 240 8.34 28.41 26.91
C ALA A 240 8.29 29.95 27.00
N ARG A 241 8.51 30.51 28.17
CA ARG A 241 8.57 31.94 28.43
C ARG A 241 9.99 32.34 28.78
N VAL A 242 10.51 33.35 28.08
CA VAL A 242 11.90 33.73 28.23
C VAL A 242 12.09 35.24 28.18
N THR A 243 13.04 35.73 28.95
CA THR A 243 13.67 37.02 28.76
C THR A 243 15.03 36.81 28.11
N VAL A 244 15.24 37.39 26.96
CA VAL A 244 16.51 37.32 26.21
C VAL A 244 17.26 38.63 26.43
N PHE A 245 18.47 38.52 26.99
CA PHE A 245 19.38 39.66 27.17
C PHE A 245 20.40 39.70 26.03
N TYR A 246 20.47 40.85 25.37
CA TYR A 246 21.41 41.04 24.28
C TYR A 246 22.08 42.41 24.32
N LYS A 247 23.25 42.48 23.75
CA LYS A 247 24.02 43.71 23.69
C LYS A 247 23.89 44.33 22.28
N GLN A 248 23.57 45.61 22.22
CA GLN A 248 23.56 46.38 21.03
C GLN A 248 24.48 47.58 21.17
N ALA A 249 25.61 47.57 20.50
CA ALA A 249 26.67 48.58 20.70
C ALA A 249 26.99 48.74 22.19
N TRP A 250 26.70 49.89 22.78
CA TRP A 250 26.93 50.22 24.19
C TRP A 250 25.71 49.98 25.10
N MET A 251 24.56 49.58 24.53
CA MET A 251 23.33 49.34 25.27
C MET A 251 23.16 47.85 25.62
N ILE A 252 22.62 47.61 26.79
CA ILE A 252 22.10 46.29 27.20
C ILE A 252 20.59 46.36 27.10
N LEU A 253 20.03 45.46 26.32
CA LEU A 253 18.60 45.37 26.07
C LEU A 253 18.08 44.02 26.53
N MET A 254 16.81 43.97 26.89
CA MET A 254 16.11 42.74 27.20
C MET A 254 14.79 42.69 26.41
N VAL A 255 14.41 41.50 26.03
CA VAL A 255 13.13 41.23 25.35
C VAL A 255 12.44 40.08 26.06
N ASP A 256 11.27 40.37 26.61
CA ASP A 256 10.37 39.36 27.14
C ASP A 256 9.56 38.78 26.01
N THR A 257 9.59 37.47 25.89
CA THR A 257 8.82 36.77 24.83
C THR A 257 8.39 35.39 25.26
N ALA A 258 7.41 34.85 24.58
CA ALA A 258 6.93 33.49 24.79
C ALA A 258 6.67 32.80 23.47
N VAL A 259 6.88 31.51 23.43
CA VAL A 259 6.41 30.61 22.37
C VAL A 259 5.43 29.61 22.96
N ALA A 260 4.35 29.35 22.28
CA ALA A 260 3.34 28.37 22.67
C ALA A 260 2.84 27.62 21.45
N CYS A 261 2.89 26.28 21.52
CA CYS A 261 2.54 25.41 20.43
C CYS A 261 1.58 24.30 20.89
N PRO A 262 0.44 24.11 20.21
CA PRO A 262 -0.44 22.98 20.47
C PRO A 262 0.29 21.66 20.16
N VAL A 263 0.31 20.73 21.12
CA VAL A 263 0.98 19.41 20.99
C VAL A 263 0.00 18.24 20.93
N ASN A 264 -1.30 18.51 21.10
CA ASN A 264 -2.35 17.49 21.03
C ASN A 264 -2.38 16.77 19.67
N SER A 265 -2.64 15.47 19.73
CA SER A 265 -2.74 14.64 18.52
C SER A 265 -4.10 14.79 17.84
N PRO A 266 -4.15 14.79 16.49
CA PRO A 266 -5.40 14.73 15.76
C PRO A 266 -6.16 13.42 16.04
N VAL A 267 -7.48 13.48 16.08
CA VAL A 267 -8.34 12.31 16.21
C VAL A 267 -8.69 11.78 14.83
N VAL A 268 -8.44 10.49 14.60
CA VAL A 268 -8.75 9.81 13.34
C VAL A 268 -9.88 8.82 13.56
N ASN A 269 -10.93 8.90 12.76
CA ASN A 269 -12.00 7.91 12.68
C ASN A 269 -11.98 7.19 11.31
N ALA A 270 -12.97 6.36 11.04
CA ALA A 270 -13.03 5.57 9.81
C ALA A 270 -13.13 6.41 8.52
N THR A 271 -13.68 7.63 8.58
CA THR A 271 -14.01 8.45 7.41
C THR A 271 -13.28 9.78 7.37
N SER A 272 -12.78 10.26 8.51
CA SER A 272 -12.19 11.58 8.61
C SER A 272 -11.09 11.68 9.66
N LEU A 273 -10.30 12.70 9.48
CA LEU A 273 -9.28 13.16 10.40
C LEU A 273 -9.77 14.49 10.98
N ASN A 274 -9.71 14.64 12.30
CA ASN A 274 -10.13 15.84 13.00
C ASN A 274 -8.97 16.40 13.83
N TRP A 275 -8.48 17.57 13.45
CA TRP A 275 -7.49 18.33 14.20
C TRP A 275 -8.14 19.53 14.86
N VAL A 276 -8.09 19.57 16.18
CA VAL A 276 -8.65 20.63 17.01
C VAL A 276 -7.53 21.36 17.72
N THR A 277 -7.58 22.68 17.77
CA THR A 277 -6.58 23.50 18.46
C THR A 277 -7.26 24.67 19.17
N PRO A 278 -6.73 25.17 20.30
CA PRO A 278 -7.27 26.36 20.94
C PRO A 278 -7.18 27.56 20.00
N ARG A 279 -8.22 28.37 19.94
CA ARG A 279 -8.21 29.62 19.16
C ARG A 279 -7.32 30.65 19.82
N ILE A 280 -7.45 30.83 21.13
CA ILE A 280 -6.68 31.78 21.91
C ILE A 280 -5.63 30.98 22.70
N LEU A 281 -4.38 31.44 22.67
CA LEU A 281 -3.29 30.91 23.47
C LEU A 281 -2.97 31.93 24.59
N PRO A 282 -3.46 31.70 25.83
CA PRO A 282 -3.36 32.70 26.90
C PRO A 282 -1.94 33.10 27.25
N SER A 283 -0.97 32.22 26.94
CA SER A 283 0.45 32.53 27.15
C SER A 283 1.01 33.55 26.14
N LEU A 284 0.29 33.84 25.07
CA LEU A 284 0.70 34.73 23.99
C LEU A 284 -0.16 35.98 23.89
N VAL A 285 -1.34 35.98 24.50
CA VAL A 285 -2.35 37.05 24.43
C VAL A 285 -2.62 37.55 25.83
N LEU A 286 -2.30 38.81 26.11
CA LEU A 286 -2.49 39.42 27.45
C LEU A 286 -3.95 39.84 27.67
N TRP A 287 -4.64 40.31 26.59
CA TRP A 287 -5.99 40.83 26.66
C TRP A 287 -6.96 40.06 25.76
N PRO A 288 -7.44 38.87 26.18
CA PRO A 288 -8.31 38.02 25.37
C PRO A 288 -9.63 38.70 24.93
N GLU A 289 -10.09 39.66 25.67
CA GLU A 289 -11.37 40.39 25.40
C GLU A 289 -11.30 41.26 24.15
N GLN A 290 -10.11 41.73 23.76
CA GLN A 290 -9.88 42.56 22.58
C GLN A 290 -9.29 41.74 21.41
N TYR A 291 -9.24 40.43 21.53
CA TYR A 291 -8.62 39.55 20.55
C TYR A 291 -9.40 39.51 19.24
N GLN A 292 -8.76 39.97 18.19
CA GLN A 292 -9.24 39.87 16.80
C GLN A 292 -8.19 39.12 16.00
N ASP A 293 -8.61 38.03 15.36
CA ASP A 293 -7.72 37.19 14.57
C ASP A 293 -8.23 36.96 13.15
N GLU A 294 -7.31 36.74 12.25
CA GLU A 294 -7.51 36.16 10.95
C GLU A 294 -6.88 34.75 10.99
N VAL A 295 -7.69 33.72 10.68
CA VAL A 295 -7.27 32.33 10.73
C VAL A 295 -7.43 31.72 9.35
N GLN A 296 -6.36 31.11 8.86
CA GLN A 296 -6.31 30.49 7.55
C GLN A 296 -5.72 29.08 7.66
N MET A 297 -6.26 28.13 6.91
CA MET A 297 -5.64 26.82 6.77
C MET A 297 -4.82 26.72 5.49
N GLY A 298 -3.89 25.78 5.49
CA GLY A 298 -3.04 25.53 4.33
C GLY A 298 -2.61 24.08 4.23
N LEU A 299 -1.96 23.78 3.12
CA LEU A 299 -1.41 22.49 2.76
C LEU A 299 0.04 22.67 2.32
N ASP A 300 0.92 21.78 2.76
CA ASP A 300 2.34 21.78 2.37
C ASP A 300 3.00 23.16 2.46
N GLY A 301 2.70 23.89 3.54
CA GLY A 301 3.27 25.22 3.79
C GLY A 301 2.68 26.36 2.96
N ARG A 302 1.60 26.15 2.22
CA ARG A 302 0.88 27.16 1.46
C ARG A 302 -0.53 27.31 2.01
N VAL A 303 -0.94 28.55 2.26
CA VAL A 303 -2.33 28.88 2.59
C VAL A 303 -3.22 28.59 1.39
N ILE A 304 -4.41 28.05 1.62
CA ILE A 304 -5.42 27.76 0.60
C ILE A 304 -6.66 28.65 0.81
N ASP A 305 -7.32 28.99 -0.28
CA ASP A 305 -8.54 29.79 -0.24
C ASP A 305 -9.76 28.97 0.18
N ALA A 306 -10.82 29.66 0.63
CA ALA A 306 -12.06 29.03 1.08
C ALA A 306 -12.74 28.18 -0.01
N GLY A 307 -12.59 28.56 -1.29
CA GLY A 307 -13.10 27.77 -2.41
C GLY A 307 -12.38 26.42 -2.54
N THR A 308 -11.09 26.39 -2.34
CA THR A 308 -10.29 25.15 -2.32
C THR A 308 -10.65 24.28 -1.11
N VAL A 309 -10.86 24.88 0.07
CA VAL A 309 -11.35 24.19 1.27
C VAL A 309 -12.66 23.45 0.96
N ALA A 310 -13.63 24.16 0.35
CA ALA A 310 -14.92 23.59 0.00
C ALA A 310 -14.82 22.50 -1.11
N ARG A 311 -14.07 22.76 -2.18
CA ARG A 311 -13.89 21.79 -3.27
C ARG A 311 -13.25 20.48 -2.81
N ASN A 312 -12.32 20.54 -1.86
CA ASN A 312 -11.67 19.36 -1.30
C ASN A 312 -12.52 18.65 -0.23
N GLY A 313 -13.71 19.18 0.09
CA GLY A 313 -14.59 18.64 1.11
C GLY A 313 -14.09 18.81 2.54
N TYR A 314 -13.15 19.73 2.77
CA TYR A 314 -12.67 20.04 4.12
C TYR A 314 -13.71 20.85 4.89
N THR A 315 -13.75 20.63 6.20
CA THR A 315 -14.51 21.48 7.10
C THR A 315 -13.53 22.30 7.94
N PHE A 316 -13.60 23.60 7.83
CA PHE A 316 -12.79 24.54 8.61
C PHE A 316 -13.73 25.44 9.41
N LEU A 317 -13.77 25.25 10.73
CA LEU A 317 -14.65 25.94 11.66
C LEU A 317 -13.84 26.64 12.72
N THR A 318 -14.21 27.89 12.99
CA THR A 318 -13.64 28.69 14.08
C THR A 318 -14.78 29.18 14.95
N ASP A 319 -14.80 28.79 16.20
CA ASP A 319 -15.70 29.32 17.23
C ASP A 319 -14.94 30.24 18.21
N SER A 320 -15.57 30.67 19.29
CA SER A 320 -14.94 31.57 20.26
C SER A 320 -13.74 30.95 21.01
N ARG A 321 -13.64 29.61 21.08
CA ARG A 321 -12.66 28.88 21.88
C ARG A 321 -11.72 28.01 21.06
N LEU A 322 -12.24 27.41 19.98
CA LEU A 322 -11.56 26.36 19.24
C LEU A 322 -11.52 26.65 17.73
N ILE A 323 -10.47 26.16 17.11
CA ILE A 323 -10.35 26.00 15.67
C ILE A 323 -10.40 24.52 15.37
N ARG A 324 -11.27 24.10 14.45
CA ARG A 324 -11.46 22.72 14.07
C ARG A 324 -11.26 22.54 12.57
N ILE A 325 -10.37 21.62 12.21
CA ILE A 325 -10.10 21.21 10.83
C ILE A 325 -10.49 19.74 10.69
N VAL A 326 -11.49 19.47 9.83
CA VAL A 326 -11.89 18.09 9.50
C VAL A 326 -11.55 17.81 8.05
N VAL A 327 -10.81 16.75 7.83
CA VAL A 327 -10.35 16.29 6.52
C VAL A 327 -10.91 14.90 6.25
N PRO A 328 -11.72 14.70 5.20
CA PRO A 328 -12.14 13.37 4.79
C PRO A 328 -10.92 12.51 4.38
N ILE A 329 -10.93 11.22 4.76
CA ILE A 329 -9.87 10.29 4.33
C ILE A 329 -9.95 10.11 2.82
N GLY A 330 -8.82 10.30 2.13
CA GLY A 330 -8.75 10.27 0.67
C GLY A 330 -9.03 11.59 -0.02
N ALA A 331 -9.29 12.67 0.72
CA ALA A 331 -9.54 13.98 0.13
C ALA A 331 -8.30 14.52 -0.62
N PRO A 332 -8.49 15.34 -1.69
CA PRO A 332 -7.39 15.95 -2.44
C PRO A 332 -6.50 16.80 -1.54
N GLY A 333 -5.19 16.88 -1.85
CA GLY A 333 -4.20 17.58 -1.04
C GLY A 333 -3.52 16.71 0.00
N GLY A 334 -4.07 15.55 0.32
CA GLY A 334 -3.39 14.45 0.99
C GLY A 334 -3.10 13.31 0.02
N LEU A 335 -2.51 12.24 0.51
CA LEU A 335 -2.19 11.06 -0.28
C LEU A 335 -2.68 9.80 0.43
N LEU A 336 -3.55 9.06 -0.23
CA LEU A 336 -3.97 7.73 0.15
C LEU A 336 -3.04 6.71 -0.52
N GLN A 337 -2.40 5.87 0.27
CA GLN A 337 -1.42 4.88 -0.18
C GLN A 337 -1.75 3.50 0.32
N SER A 338 -1.45 2.49 -0.49
CA SER A 338 -1.46 1.10 -0.07
C SER A 338 -0.35 0.81 0.93
N ALA A 339 -0.63 -0.08 1.86
CA ALA A 339 0.33 -0.52 2.87
C ALA A 339 0.10 -2.00 3.20
N LEU A 340 1.17 -2.66 3.65
CA LEU A 340 1.12 -4.01 4.19
C LEU A 340 1.51 -4.00 5.67
N VAL A 341 0.74 -4.69 6.49
CA VAL A 341 1.06 -4.91 7.91
C VAL A 341 0.77 -6.38 8.23
N GLY A 342 1.81 -7.14 8.54
CA GLY A 342 1.68 -8.57 8.81
C GLY A 342 1.05 -9.35 7.64
N ASN A 343 1.47 -9.05 6.41
CA ASN A 343 0.95 -9.60 5.15
C ASN A 343 -0.55 -9.31 4.88
N ARG A 344 -1.13 -8.32 5.59
CA ARG A 344 -2.50 -7.85 5.36
C ARG A 344 -2.47 -6.57 4.56
N TYR A 345 -3.22 -6.55 3.46
CA TYR A 345 -3.43 -5.36 2.65
C TYR A 345 -4.32 -4.34 3.38
N GLY A 346 -4.02 -3.08 3.23
CA GLY A 346 -4.82 -1.98 3.71
C GLY A 346 -4.29 -0.65 3.20
N THR A 347 -4.81 0.44 3.73
CA THR A 347 -4.47 1.79 3.28
C THR A 347 -4.06 2.68 4.44
N ARG A 348 -3.28 3.72 4.12
CA ARG A 348 -2.96 4.85 5.00
C ARG A 348 -3.16 6.14 4.25
N TYR A 349 -3.70 7.13 4.92
CA TYR A 349 -3.84 8.48 4.40
C TYR A 349 -2.87 9.41 5.12
N SER A 350 -2.17 10.25 4.38
CA SER A 350 -1.24 11.24 4.92
C SER A 350 -1.57 12.61 4.36
N ILE A 351 -1.44 13.64 5.21
CA ILE A 351 -1.66 15.04 4.82
C ILE A 351 -0.78 15.96 5.68
N HIS A 352 -0.25 17.02 5.09
CA HIS A 352 0.53 18.04 5.79
C HIS A 352 -0.31 19.30 5.92
N LEU A 353 -0.85 19.53 7.10
CA LEU A 353 -1.66 20.71 7.40
C LEU A 353 -0.79 21.88 7.86
N LEU A 354 -1.19 23.06 7.47
CA LEU A 354 -0.71 24.33 7.99
C LEU A 354 -1.90 25.09 8.59
N LEU A 355 -1.71 25.63 9.78
CA LEU A 355 -2.61 26.62 10.36
C LEU A 355 -1.84 27.93 10.50
N ASP A 356 -2.29 28.98 9.83
CA ASP A 356 -1.70 30.32 9.85
C ASP A 356 -2.69 31.26 10.54
N ARG A 357 -2.26 31.86 11.63
CA ARG A 357 -3.06 32.78 12.46
C ARG A 357 -2.38 34.13 12.55
N HIS A 358 -3.13 35.18 12.36
CA HIS A 358 -2.69 36.55 12.55
C HIS A 358 -3.60 37.21 13.56
N TRP A 359 -3.03 37.90 14.53
CA TRP A 359 -3.80 38.72 15.47
C TRP A 359 -3.03 39.96 15.86
N GLN A 360 -3.75 40.95 16.27
CA GLN A 360 -3.20 42.17 16.85
C GLN A 360 -2.95 41.91 18.34
N GLY A 361 -1.72 42.11 18.79
CA GLY A 361 -1.37 42.12 20.21
C GLY A 361 -1.59 43.49 20.85
N ASP A 362 -1.08 43.63 22.07
CA ASP A 362 -1.06 44.92 22.76
C ASP A 362 -0.25 45.94 21.93
N GLU A 363 -0.58 47.18 22.04
CA GLU A 363 0.12 48.31 21.40
C GLU A 363 0.19 48.28 19.87
N SER A 364 -0.79 47.71 19.19
CA SER A 364 -0.88 47.63 17.73
C SER A 364 0.11 46.71 17.03
N ASP A 365 0.83 45.89 17.77
CA ASP A 365 1.80 44.94 17.20
C ASP A 365 1.13 43.64 16.74
N TRP A 366 1.31 43.34 15.44
CA TRP A 366 0.78 42.10 14.86
C TRP A 366 1.65 40.90 15.20
N THR A 367 0.98 39.81 15.62
CA THR A 367 1.58 38.50 15.79
C THR A 367 1.12 37.55 14.69
N ARG A 368 2.05 36.86 14.09
CA ARG A 368 1.77 35.76 13.16
C ARG A 368 2.18 34.44 13.80
N HIS A 369 1.29 33.47 13.83
CA HIS A 369 1.53 32.15 14.40
C HIS A 369 1.24 31.07 13.37
N ARG A 370 2.24 30.27 13.04
CA ARG A 370 2.14 29.16 12.09
C ARG A 370 2.40 27.83 12.78
N SER A 371 1.47 26.89 12.56
CA SER A 371 1.64 25.51 13.04
C SER A 371 1.66 24.58 11.84
N TYR A 372 2.75 23.85 11.68
CA TYR A 372 2.91 22.79 10.70
C TYR A 372 2.56 21.45 11.34
N ARG A 373 1.63 20.71 10.73
CA ARG A 373 1.16 19.44 11.29
C ARG A 373 1.08 18.36 10.21
N PRO A 374 2.14 17.56 10.02
CA PRO A 374 2.03 16.35 9.23
C PRO A 374 1.20 15.33 10.01
N ILE A 375 0.23 14.73 9.33
CA ILE A 375 -0.68 13.75 9.92
C ILE A 375 -0.67 12.52 9.05
N ARG A 376 -0.47 11.37 9.67
CA ARG A 376 -0.58 10.06 9.04
C ARG A 376 -1.59 9.25 9.82
N THR A 377 -2.60 8.70 9.12
CA THR A 377 -3.59 7.83 9.77
C THR A 377 -2.97 6.50 10.19
N PRO A 378 -3.53 5.83 11.19
CA PRO A 378 -3.24 4.43 11.44
C PRO A 378 -3.49 3.59 10.20
N PHE A 379 -2.93 2.38 10.16
CA PHE A 379 -3.22 1.41 9.12
C PHE A 379 -4.70 1.00 9.16
N SER A 380 -5.39 1.17 8.03
CA SER A 380 -6.77 0.71 7.83
C SER A 380 -6.76 -0.58 7.03
N PRO A 381 -7.01 -1.75 7.65
CA PRO A 381 -7.01 -3.02 6.94
C PRO A 381 -8.18 -3.07 5.94
N GLN A 382 -7.88 -3.58 4.75
CA GLN A 382 -8.85 -3.80 3.68
C GLN A 382 -8.77 -5.25 3.23
N THR A 383 -9.90 -5.90 3.05
CA THR A 383 -9.94 -7.25 2.49
C THR A 383 -10.33 -7.14 1.03
N PRO A 384 -9.41 -7.42 0.09
CA PRO A 384 -9.74 -7.44 -1.32
C PRO A 384 -10.86 -8.46 -1.59
N ARG A 385 -11.89 -8.04 -2.30
CA ARG A 385 -13.01 -8.91 -2.64
C ARG A 385 -12.83 -9.51 -4.01
N ILE A 386 -13.14 -10.79 -4.11
CA ILE A 386 -13.28 -11.46 -5.40
C ILE A 386 -14.74 -11.28 -5.83
N ILE A 387 -14.92 -10.73 -7.01
CA ILE A 387 -16.21 -10.51 -7.64
C ILE A 387 -16.34 -11.57 -8.74
N ASP A 388 -17.34 -12.40 -8.61
CA ASP A 388 -17.67 -13.44 -9.60
C ASP A 388 -18.71 -12.92 -10.59
N ASP A 389 -18.25 -12.66 -11.81
CA ASP A 389 -19.08 -12.24 -12.95
C ASP A 389 -19.33 -13.42 -13.92
N THR A 390 -19.17 -14.66 -13.46
CA THR A 390 -19.29 -15.87 -14.28
C THR A 390 -20.72 -16.07 -14.75
N VAL A 391 -20.88 -16.27 -16.05
CA VAL A 391 -22.14 -16.67 -16.67
C VAL A 391 -21.96 -18.07 -17.26
N ALA A 392 -22.66 -19.06 -16.71
CA ALA A 392 -22.50 -20.47 -17.06
C ALA A 392 -22.55 -20.75 -18.57
N ALA A 393 -23.46 -20.08 -19.30
CA ALA A 393 -23.61 -20.23 -20.73
C ALA A 393 -22.41 -19.77 -21.58
N GLN A 394 -21.50 -18.98 -21.01
CA GLN A 394 -20.32 -18.49 -21.71
C GLN A 394 -19.16 -19.49 -21.73
N GLY A 395 -19.19 -20.53 -20.88
CA GLY A 395 -18.20 -21.59 -20.87
C GLY A 395 -16.86 -21.22 -20.23
N TYR A 396 -16.79 -20.11 -19.50
CA TYR A 396 -15.59 -19.68 -18.77
C TYR A 396 -15.94 -18.97 -17.46
N PHE A 397 -15.02 -19.03 -16.52
CA PHE A 397 -15.03 -18.18 -15.33
C PHE A 397 -14.64 -16.76 -15.72
N LYS A 398 -15.41 -15.78 -15.25
CA LYS A 398 -15.08 -14.36 -15.34
C LYS A 398 -15.00 -13.78 -13.94
N VAL A 399 -13.80 -13.48 -13.49
CA VAL A 399 -13.52 -13.12 -12.11
C VAL A 399 -12.78 -11.81 -12.07
N ARG A 400 -13.12 -10.93 -11.11
CA ARG A 400 -12.38 -9.72 -10.83
C ARG A 400 -11.97 -9.71 -9.36
N LEU A 401 -10.68 -9.43 -9.09
CA LEU A 401 -10.18 -9.15 -7.75
C LEU A 401 -10.01 -7.64 -7.61
N GLY A 402 -10.66 -7.03 -6.60
CA GLY A 402 -10.36 -5.74 -6.43
C GLY A 402 -11.06 -4.69 -5.71
N HIS A 403 -10.71 -3.52 -5.85
CA HIS A 403 -10.65 -2.16 -5.40
C HIS A 403 -9.29 -1.86 -4.79
N PHE A 404 -8.26 -1.90 -5.64
CA PHE A 404 -6.91 -1.51 -5.26
C PHE A 404 -6.64 -0.07 -5.68
N LEU A 405 -5.80 0.61 -4.92
CA LEU A 405 -5.26 1.90 -5.34
C LEU A 405 -4.33 1.74 -6.55
N PRO A 406 -4.06 2.81 -7.30
CA PRO A 406 -3.16 2.78 -8.47
C PRO A 406 -1.72 2.36 -8.17
N ASP A 407 -1.32 2.31 -6.91
CA ASP A 407 0.01 1.90 -6.45
C ASP A 407 0.15 0.38 -6.19
N VAL A 408 -0.83 -0.43 -6.62
CA VAL A 408 -0.79 -1.90 -6.57
C VAL A 408 -0.70 -2.46 -7.98
N GLU A 409 0.18 -3.44 -8.20
CA GLU A 409 0.39 -4.12 -9.48
C GLU A 409 0.18 -5.64 -9.33
N LEU A 410 -0.36 -6.27 -10.37
CA LEU A 410 -0.47 -7.73 -10.46
C LEU A 410 0.84 -8.30 -11.02
N VAL A 411 1.55 -9.07 -10.22
CA VAL A 411 2.81 -9.74 -10.60
C VAL A 411 2.55 -11.09 -11.28
N SER A 412 1.72 -11.92 -10.65
CA SER A 412 1.39 -13.24 -11.17
C SER A 412 0.04 -13.73 -10.65
N VAL A 413 -0.52 -14.70 -11.33
CA VAL A 413 -1.73 -15.42 -10.91
C VAL A 413 -1.48 -16.91 -10.91
N SER A 414 -1.92 -17.60 -9.87
CA SER A 414 -1.90 -19.05 -9.82
C SER A 414 -3.30 -19.58 -10.07
N VAL A 415 -3.41 -20.50 -11.05
CA VAL A 415 -4.65 -21.17 -11.44
C VAL A 415 -4.49 -22.68 -11.15
N GLY A 416 -5.38 -23.24 -10.36
CA GLY A 416 -5.32 -24.65 -9.97
C GLY A 416 -4.04 -25.05 -9.23
N GLY A 417 -3.35 -24.08 -8.59
CA GLY A 417 -2.08 -24.27 -7.88
C GLY A 417 -0.82 -24.07 -8.75
N ARG A 418 -0.96 -23.82 -10.05
CA ARG A 418 0.16 -23.55 -10.96
C ARG A 418 0.28 -22.02 -11.15
N PRO A 419 1.45 -21.42 -10.86
CA PRO A 419 1.68 -20.00 -11.07
C PRO A 419 1.92 -19.68 -12.55
N PHE A 420 1.45 -18.51 -12.98
CA PHE A 420 1.63 -17.92 -14.31
C PHE A 420 2.02 -16.45 -14.14
N SER A 421 3.04 -16.02 -14.85
CA SER A 421 3.27 -14.61 -15.09
C SER A 421 2.17 -14.05 -16.00
N ARG A 422 2.06 -12.74 -16.10
CA ARG A 422 1.05 -12.11 -16.96
C ARG A 422 1.15 -12.57 -18.41
N PRO A 423 2.34 -12.57 -19.08
CA PRO A 423 2.47 -13.09 -20.46
C PRO A 423 2.08 -14.56 -20.59
N GLU A 424 2.51 -15.42 -19.67
CA GLU A 424 2.17 -16.85 -19.69
C GLU A 424 0.67 -17.10 -19.52
N ALA A 425 -0.01 -16.29 -18.73
CA ALA A 425 -1.46 -16.36 -18.57
C ALA A 425 -2.20 -15.90 -19.84
N GLU A 426 -1.70 -14.85 -20.50
CA GLU A 426 -2.21 -14.36 -21.79
C GLU A 426 -2.04 -15.41 -22.89
N ASP A 427 -0.85 -16.01 -23.02
CA ASP A 427 -0.56 -17.07 -24.00
C ASP A 427 -1.46 -18.31 -23.80
N ARG A 428 -1.83 -18.61 -22.55
CA ARG A 428 -2.75 -19.70 -22.23
C ARG A 428 -4.23 -19.35 -22.46
N GLY A 429 -4.54 -18.09 -22.76
CA GLY A 429 -5.91 -17.61 -23.01
C GLY A 429 -6.69 -17.26 -21.73
N PHE A 430 -5.99 -16.98 -20.61
CA PHE A 430 -6.65 -16.58 -19.37
C PHE A 430 -7.03 -15.10 -19.30
N ASP A 431 -6.61 -14.27 -20.25
CA ASP A 431 -6.96 -12.85 -20.41
C ASP A 431 -6.84 -12.06 -19.08
N PRO A 432 -5.64 -11.97 -18.47
CA PRO A 432 -5.43 -11.11 -17.31
C PRO A 432 -5.49 -9.64 -17.73
N HIS A 433 -6.42 -8.87 -17.20
CA HIS A 433 -6.60 -7.46 -17.56
C HIS A 433 -6.88 -6.59 -16.34
N GLU A 434 -6.52 -5.31 -16.45
CA GLU A 434 -6.86 -4.29 -15.46
C GLU A 434 -8.19 -3.64 -15.84
N ALA A 435 -9.11 -3.56 -14.89
CA ALA A 435 -10.39 -2.88 -15.05
C ALA A 435 -10.39 -1.63 -14.14
N PRO A 436 -10.43 -0.41 -14.71
CA PRO A 436 -10.58 0.80 -13.92
C PRO A 436 -11.97 0.88 -13.30
N ASN A 437 -12.04 1.35 -12.06
CA ASN A 437 -13.28 1.64 -11.37
C ASN A 437 -13.53 3.16 -11.32
N PRO A 438 -14.78 3.62 -11.14
CA PRO A 438 -15.12 5.05 -11.09
C PRO A 438 -14.41 5.89 -10.03
N ASN A 439 -13.85 5.23 -8.99
CA ASN A 439 -13.21 5.90 -7.84
C ASN A 439 -11.68 5.92 -7.93
N ASP A 440 -11.12 5.99 -9.14
CA ASP A 440 -9.67 5.89 -9.38
C ASP A 440 -9.01 4.64 -8.77
N THR A 441 -9.80 3.63 -8.43
CA THR A 441 -9.31 2.31 -8.04
C THR A 441 -9.27 1.39 -9.24
N ARG A 442 -8.49 0.30 -9.15
CA ARG A 442 -8.41 -0.72 -10.19
C ARG A 442 -8.77 -2.09 -9.64
N ALA A 443 -9.29 -2.95 -10.52
CA ALA A 443 -9.51 -4.36 -10.27
C ALA A 443 -8.71 -5.18 -11.29
N PHE A 444 -8.31 -6.38 -10.90
CA PHE A 444 -7.60 -7.31 -11.77
C PHE A 444 -8.57 -8.40 -12.23
N GLY A 445 -8.93 -8.36 -13.50
CA GLY A 445 -9.82 -9.31 -14.14
C GLY A 445 -9.07 -10.53 -14.67
N LEU A 446 -9.74 -11.69 -14.67
CA LEU A 446 -9.24 -12.94 -15.22
C LEU A 446 -10.39 -13.72 -15.85
N ARG A 447 -10.14 -14.35 -17.00
CA ARG A 447 -11.05 -15.30 -17.65
C ARG A 447 -10.37 -16.65 -17.73
N VAL A 448 -11.03 -17.70 -17.27
CA VAL A 448 -10.50 -19.08 -17.32
C VAL A 448 -11.54 -20.00 -17.92
N PRO A 449 -11.27 -20.66 -19.08
CA PRO A 449 -12.22 -21.58 -19.69
C PRO A 449 -12.56 -22.78 -18.78
N PHE A 450 -13.81 -23.20 -18.73
CA PHE A 450 -14.22 -24.39 -17.98
C PHE A 450 -13.50 -25.66 -18.43
N ALA A 451 -13.14 -25.72 -19.72
CA ALA A 451 -12.44 -26.85 -20.32
C ALA A 451 -10.94 -26.91 -19.97
N ASP A 452 -10.38 -25.89 -19.31
CA ASP A 452 -8.96 -25.92 -18.95
C ASP A 452 -8.68 -27.06 -17.92
N PRO A 453 -7.62 -27.84 -18.12
CA PRO A 453 -7.27 -28.96 -17.23
C PRO A 453 -7.00 -28.57 -15.77
N LEU A 454 -6.74 -27.30 -15.47
CA LEU A 454 -6.53 -26.77 -14.12
C LEU A 454 -7.83 -26.46 -13.36
N VAL A 455 -8.97 -26.49 -14.09
CA VAL A 455 -10.28 -26.34 -13.50
C VAL A 455 -10.77 -27.70 -13.01
N GLN A 456 -11.05 -27.80 -11.73
CA GLN A 456 -11.59 -29.02 -11.15
C GLN A 456 -13.07 -29.18 -11.57
N GLN A 457 -13.43 -30.39 -11.96
CA GLN A 457 -14.78 -30.73 -12.35
C GLN A 457 -15.32 -31.82 -11.43
N GLN A 458 -16.57 -31.70 -11.03
CA GLN A 458 -17.25 -32.66 -10.18
C GLN A 458 -18.69 -32.88 -10.69
N TYR A 459 -19.08 -34.15 -10.87
CA TYR A 459 -20.47 -34.50 -11.12
C TYR A 459 -21.28 -34.32 -9.83
N LEU A 460 -22.42 -33.66 -9.91
CA LEU A 460 -23.32 -33.49 -8.78
C LEU A 460 -24.49 -34.48 -8.87
N HIS A 461 -25.46 -34.19 -9.72
CA HIS A 461 -26.62 -35.03 -9.96
C HIS A 461 -27.34 -34.58 -11.23
N GLY A 462 -28.09 -35.50 -11.89
CA GLY A 462 -28.86 -35.17 -13.10
C GLY A 462 -27.96 -34.56 -14.19
N PRO A 463 -28.32 -33.42 -14.76
CA PRO A 463 -27.49 -32.77 -15.77
C PRO A 463 -26.39 -31.87 -15.19
N LEU A 464 -26.25 -31.75 -13.89
CA LEU A 464 -25.40 -30.76 -13.23
C LEU A 464 -23.97 -31.23 -13.02
N ARG A 465 -23.04 -30.38 -13.47
CA ARG A 465 -21.60 -30.46 -13.23
C ARG A 465 -21.16 -29.23 -12.51
N ARG A 466 -20.35 -29.37 -11.46
CA ARG A 466 -19.69 -28.28 -10.76
C ARG A 466 -18.29 -28.09 -11.32
N TYR A 467 -18.01 -26.87 -11.75
CA TYR A 467 -16.68 -26.41 -12.05
C TYR A 467 -16.14 -25.63 -10.85
N THR A 468 -14.90 -25.91 -10.44
CA THR A 468 -14.26 -25.25 -9.31
C THR A 468 -12.92 -24.68 -9.75
N LEU A 469 -12.78 -23.37 -9.59
CA LEU A 469 -11.57 -22.63 -9.92
C LEU A 469 -10.89 -22.17 -8.63
N ARG A 470 -9.65 -22.63 -8.42
CA ARG A 470 -8.79 -22.16 -7.33
C ARG A 470 -7.83 -21.13 -7.89
N LEU A 471 -7.85 -19.93 -7.31
CA LEU A 471 -7.00 -18.82 -7.70
C LEU A 471 -6.12 -18.37 -6.54
N ASN A 472 -4.93 -17.88 -6.86
CA ASN A 472 -4.10 -17.13 -5.93
C ASN A 472 -3.40 -16.02 -6.71
N TYR A 473 -3.72 -14.76 -6.39
CA TYR A 473 -3.12 -13.58 -7.00
C TYR A 473 -1.90 -13.16 -6.19
N THR A 474 -0.79 -12.91 -6.85
CA THR A 474 0.40 -12.28 -6.25
C THR A 474 0.45 -10.83 -6.70
N LEU A 475 0.37 -9.93 -5.75
CA LEU A 475 0.29 -8.49 -5.93
C LEU A 475 1.48 -7.82 -5.29
N GLN A 476 1.92 -6.68 -5.84
CA GLN A 476 3.05 -5.91 -5.33
C GLN A 476 2.68 -4.44 -5.14
N LEU A 477 3.14 -3.84 -4.05
CA LEU A 477 3.06 -2.40 -3.84
C LEU A 477 4.20 -1.71 -4.58
N LEU A 478 3.88 -0.82 -5.51
CA LEU A 478 4.88 -0.06 -6.28
C LEU A 478 5.69 0.91 -5.41
N THR A 479 5.14 1.30 -4.26
CA THR A 479 5.78 2.26 -3.36
C THR A 479 6.90 1.64 -2.52
N THR A 480 6.75 0.40 -2.07
CA THR A 480 7.67 -0.30 -1.16
C THR A 480 8.34 -1.52 -1.80
N GLY A 481 7.82 -2.02 -2.91
CA GLY A 481 8.25 -3.29 -3.52
C GLY A 481 7.80 -4.53 -2.75
N GLU A 482 7.03 -4.38 -1.68
CA GLU A 482 6.51 -5.51 -0.89
C GLU A 482 5.41 -6.24 -1.64
N ALA A 483 5.44 -7.57 -1.61
CA ALA A 483 4.44 -8.42 -2.25
C ALA A 483 3.53 -9.10 -1.24
N PHE A 484 2.29 -9.35 -1.64
CA PHE A 484 1.30 -10.09 -0.86
C PHE A 484 0.45 -10.98 -1.79
N THR A 485 -0.25 -11.94 -1.20
CA THR A 485 -1.07 -12.88 -1.96
C THR A 485 -2.52 -12.83 -1.51
N GLN A 486 -3.43 -13.02 -2.48
CA GLN A 486 -4.86 -13.13 -2.24
C GLN A 486 -5.42 -14.38 -2.90
N ALA A 487 -5.86 -15.33 -2.09
CA ALA A 487 -6.46 -16.57 -2.55
C ALA A 487 -7.98 -16.41 -2.79
N GLY A 488 -8.49 -17.21 -3.72
CA GLY A 488 -9.91 -17.30 -4.03
C GLY A 488 -10.35 -18.67 -4.50
N LEU A 489 -11.59 -19.00 -4.21
CA LEU A 489 -12.25 -20.21 -4.68
C LEU A 489 -13.60 -19.83 -5.28
N ILE A 490 -13.80 -20.16 -6.55
CA ILE A 490 -15.03 -19.87 -7.29
C ILE A 490 -15.62 -21.17 -7.79
N THR A 491 -16.93 -21.30 -7.73
CA THR A 491 -17.66 -22.47 -8.20
C THR A 491 -18.81 -22.08 -9.10
N CYS A 492 -18.99 -22.81 -10.18
CA CYS A 492 -20.11 -22.62 -11.11
C CYS A 492 -20.75 -23.98 -11.43
N ASP A 493 -22.06 -24.09 -11.21
CA ASP A 493 -22.82 -25.29 -11.54
C ASP A 493 -23.45 -25.12 -12.93
N VAL A 494 -23.11 -26.03 -13.84
CA VAL A 494 -23.50 -25.95 -15.26
C VAL A 494 -24.32 -27.19 -15.61
N PRO A 495 -25.49 -27.07 -16.27
CA PRO A 495 -26.28 -28.20 -16.72
C PRO A 495 -25.79 -28.74 -18.10
N ASP A 496 -24.54 -29.19 -18.15
CA ASP A 496 -23.88 -29.66 -19.37
C ASP A 496 -23.62 -31.18 -19.41
N VAL A 497 -24.10 -31.89 -18.38
CA VAL A 497 -23.95 -33.33 -18.29
C VAL A 497 -25.11 -34.00 -19.01
N VAL A 498 -24.80 -34.81 -20.03
CA VAL A 498 -25.76 -35.68 -20.72
C VAL A 498 -25.56 -37.11 -20.19
N PRO A 499 -26.49 -37.66 -19.39
CA PRO A 499 -26.41 -39.06 -19.00
C PRO A 499 -26.61 -39.96 -20.18
N PRO A 500 -26.01 -41.18 -20.20
CA PRO A 500 -26.30 -42.16 -21.25
C PRO A 500 -27.75 -42.63 -21.16
N SER A 501 -28.34 -42.91 -22.31
CA SER A 501 -29.69 -43.48 -22.40
C SER A 501 -29.63 -44.92 -22.89
N PHE A 502 -30.54 -45.74 -22.39
CA PHE A 502 -30.56 -47.17 -22.63
C PHE A 502 -31.91 -47.61 -23.22
N GLN A 503 -31.85 -48.45 -24.21
CA GLN A 503 -33.01 -49.09 -24.84
C GLN A 503 -32.80 -50.59 -24.89
N GLY A 504 -33.64 -51.38 -24.23
CA GLY A 504 -33.68 -52.83 -24.33
C GLY A 504 -34.71 -53.26 -25.35
N SER A 505 -34.38 -54.26 -26.15
CA SER A 505 -35.35 -54.91 -27.07
C SER A 505 -35.21 -56.41 -27.03
N CYS A 506 -36.33 -57.13 -27.28
CA CYS A 506 -36.39 -58.59 -27.38
C CYS A 506 -36.43 -58.98 -28.87
N GLU A 507 -35.37 -59.61 -29.34
CA GLU A 507 -35.26 -60.12 -30.71
C GLU A 507 -35.57 -61.62 -30.76
N ALA A 508 -35.89 -62.19 -31.92
CA ALA A 508 -36.31 -63.60 -32.06
C ALA A 508 -35.24 -64.62 -31.56
N GLY A 509 -33.99 -64.23 -31.42
CA GLY A 509 -32.89 -65.10 -30.95
C GLY A 509 -31.93 -64.47 -30.00
N ALA A 510 -32.23 -63.26 -29.50
CA ALA A 510 -31.32 -62.52 -28.61
C ALA A 510 -32.03 -61.43 -27.78
N LEU A 511 -31.47 -61.11 -26.64
CA LEU A 511 -31.80 -59.85 -25.93
C LEU A 511 -30.85 -58.78 -26.46
N ALA A 512 -31.39 -57.63 -26.85
CA ALA A 512 -30.56 -56.53 -27.35
C ALA A 512 -30.63 -55.32 -26.41
N LEU A 513 -29.48 -54.66 -26.23
CA LEU A 513 -29.31 -53.43 -25.52
C LEU A 513 -28.64 -52.41 -26.44
N LEU A 514 -29.28 -51.26 -26.57
CA LEU A 514 -28.72 -50.09 -27.23
C LEU A 514 -28.48 -49.02 -26.16
N MET A 515 -27.24 -48.60 -26.03
CA MET A 515 -26.87 -47.44 -25.19
C MET A 515 -26.45 -46.30 -26.10
N THR A 516 -27.09 -45.15 -25.94
CA THR A 516 -26.59 -43.91 -26.52
C THR A 516 -25.65 -43.27 -25.56
N HIS A 517 -24.39 -43.04 -25.97
CA HIS A 517 -23.37 -42.45 -25.13
C HIS A 517 -23.74 -41.05 -24.68
N GLY A 518 -23.38 -40.74 -23.42
CA GLY A 518 -23.47 -39.43 -22.81
C GLY A 518 -22.09 -38.80 -22.57
N THR A 519 -21.99 -37.95 -21.56
CA THR A 519 -20.73 -37.31 -21.17
C THR A 519 -20.08 -37.97 -19.94
N LEU A 520 -20.77 -38.97 -19.32
CA LEU A 520 -20.33 -39.61 -18.08
C LEU A 520 -19.74 -41.01 -18.31
N ASP A 521 -19.94 -41.62 -19.43
CA ASP A 521 -19.71 -43.05 -19.70
C ASP A 521 -18.45 -43.35 -20.52
N ARG A 522 -17.60 -42.37 -20.77
CA ARG A 522 -16.40 -42.49 -21.61
C ARG A 522 -15.44 -43.59 -21.17
N PHE A 523 -15.37 -43.90 -19.89
CA PHE A 523 -14.48 -44.90 -19.31
C PHE A 523 -15.25 -46.08 -18.71
N TRP A 524 -16.49 -46.26 -19.10
CA TRP A 524 -17.30 -47.38 -18.62
C TRP A 524 -16.98 -48.66 -19.38
N VAL A 525 -16.75 -49.72 -18.61
CA VAL A 525 -16.57 -51.06 -19.15
C VAL A 525 -17.81 -51.89 -18.79
N PRO A 526 -18.46 -52.54 -19.77
CA PRO A 526 -19.60 -53.39 -19.53
C PRO A 526 -19.14 -54.75 -18.95
N TYR A 527 -19.82 -55.20 -17.90
CA TYR A 527 -19.66 -56.50 -17.26
C TYR A 527 -20.97 -57.28 -17.37
N VAL A 528 -20.84 -58.60 -17.49
CA VAL A 528 -21.92 -59.54 -17.34
C VAL A 528 -21.54 -60.47 -16.18
N GLY A 529 -22.36 -60.37 -15.10
CA GLY A 529 -21.93 -60.93 -13.81
C GLY A 529 -20.65 -60.29 -13.30
N GLU A 530 -19.63 -61.12 -13.00
CA GLU A 530 -18.34 -60.61 -12.50
C GLU A 530 -17.24 -60.47 -13.57
N ARG A 531 -17.57 -60.73 -14.85
CA ARG A 531 -16.61 -60.74 -15.95
C ARG A 531 -16.80 -59.57 -16.89
N PRO A 532 -15.73 -58.89 -17.30
CA PRO A 532 -15.83 -57.86 -18.34
C PRO A 532 -16.22 -58.52 -19.64
N LEU A 533 -17.09 -57.81 -20.41
CA LEU A 533 -17.66 -58.34 -21.66
C LEU A 533 -16.58 -58.68 -22.69
N SER A 534 -15.44 -58.00 -22.69
CA SER A 534 -14.27 -58.30 -23.54
C SER A 534 -13.70 -59.72 -23.33
N GLN A 535 -13.89 -60.34 -22.17
CA GLN A 535 -13.42 -61.70 -21.85
C GLN A 535 -14.47 -62.77 -22.21
N LEU A 536 -15.67 -62.38 -22.57
CA LEU A 536 -16.79 -63.26 -22.93
C LEU A 536 -16.97 -63.43 -24.44
N ALA A 537 -16.11 -62.81 -25.24
CA ALA A 537 -16.17 -62.83 -26.72
C ALA A 537 -15.59 -64.15 -27.30
N ALA A 538 -16.21 -65.31 -26.99
CA ALA A 538 -15.96 -66.57 -27.69
C ALA A 538 -16.98 -66.79 -28.83
N PRO A 539 -16.67 -67.59 -29.84
CA PRO A 539 -17.59 -67.80 -30.99
C PRO A 539 -18.92 -68.43 -30.46
N HIS A 540 -20.01 -67.81 -30.65
CA HIS A 540 -21.39 -68.03 -30.15
C HIS A 540 -21.80 -67.24 -28.90
N SER A 541 -21.02 -66.23 -28.50
CA SER A 541 -21.32 -65.38 -27.37
C SER A 541 -21.76 -63.99 -27.82
N TYR A 542 -21.79 -63.09 -26.92
CA TYR A 542 -22.25 -61.69 -27.04
C TYR A 542 -21.73 -61.00 -28.29
N ARG A 543 -22.61 -60.38 -29.05
CA ARG A 543 -22.23 -59.49 -30.17
C ARG A 543 -22.20 -58.08 -29.67
N VAL A 544 -21.06 -57.41 -29.82
CA VAL A 544 -20.83 -56.07 -29.36
C VAL A 544 -20.37 -55.19 -30.51
N SER A 545 -20.95 -54.01 -30.67
CA SER A 545 -20.44 -52.94 -31.52
C SER A 545 -20.55 -51.62 -30.82
N ASP A 546 -19.54 -50.78 -31.00
CA ASP A 546 -19.48 -49.43 -30.46
C ASP A 546 -18.94 -48.48 -31.54
N ASP A 547 -19.74 -47.49 -31.93
CA ASP A 547 -19.38 -46.49 -32.95
C ASP A 547 -18.98 -45.13 -32.30
N GLY A 548 -18.87 -45.08 -30.97
CA GLY A 548 -18.59 -43.88 -30.21
C GLY A 548 -19.80 -42.99 -29.95
N ARG A 549 -20.95 -43.28 -30.60
CA ARG A 549 -22.26 -42.66 -30.30
C ARG A 549 -23.21 -43.65 -29.69
N HIS A 550 -23.16 -44.90 -30.17
CA HIS A 550 -24.04 -45.97 -29.77
C HIS A 550 -23.24 -47.22 -29.46
N PHE A 551 -23.41 -47.71 -28.25
CA PHE A 551 -22.96 -49.03 -27.87
C PHE A 551 -24.14 -50.00 -28.04
N HIS A 552 -23.94 -51.05 -28.84
CA HIS A 552 -24.94 -52.07 -29.10
C HIS A 552 -24.43 -53.41 -28.55
N LEU A 553 -25.24 -54.06 -27.73
CA LEU A 553 -24.98 -55.38 -27.18
C LEU A 553 -26.16 -56.31 -27.55
N ALA A 554 -25.87 -57.40 -28.23
CA ALA A 554 -26.83 -58.48 -28.45
C ALA A 554 -26.41 -59.72 -27.71
N VAL A 555 -27.26 -60.22 -26.83
CA VAL A 555 -27.10 -61.38 -25.98
C VAL A 555 -27.91 -62.52 -26.56
N PRO A 556 -27.28 -63.50 -27.26
CA PRO A 556 -28.00 -64.63 -27.81
C PRO A 556 -28.67 -65.46 -26.70
N LEU A 557 -29.82 -66.04 -27.01
CA LEU A 557 -30.45 -67.02 -26.10
C LEU A 557 -29.46 -68.17 -25.89
N LEU A 558 -29.31 -68.64 -24.65
CA LEU A 558 -28.32 -69.65 -24.22
C LEU A 558 -26.87 -69.14 -24.04
N ALA A 559 -26.64 -67.82 -24.14
CA ALA A 559 -25.32 -67.25 -23.82
C ALA A 559 -24.98 -67.47 -22.33
N ALA A 560 -23.66 -67.55 -22.00
CA ALA A 560 -23.22 -67.65 -20.60
C ALA A 560 -23.62 -66.44 -19.80
N GLY A 561 -24.16 -66.64 -18.59
CA GLY A 561 -24.65 -65.56 -17.71
C GLY A 561 -26.10 -65.14 -17.96
N LEU A 562 -26.80 -65.81 -18.88
CA LEU A 562 -28.22 -65.65 -19.08
C LEU A 562 -28.98 -66.55 -18.11
N VAL A 563 -29.91 -66.04 -17.36
CA VAL A 563 -30.80 -66.82 -16.52
C VAL A 563 -32.12 -66.96 -17.23
N TYR A 564 -32.77 -68.11 -17.12
CA TYR A 564 -34.10 -68.32 -17.69
C TYR A 564 -35.02 -68.98 -16.67
N GLU A 565 -36.28 -68.62 -16.77
CA GLU A 565 -37.35 -69.09 -15.90
C GLU A 565 -38.63 -69.34 -16.69
N PHE A 566 -39.41 -70.38 -16.32
CA PHE A 566 -40.72 -70.65 -16.91
C PHE A 566 -41.81 -69.93 -16.13
N GLU A 567 -42.44 -68.96 -16.81
CA GLU A 567 -43.63 -68.27 -16.30
C GLU A 567 -44.88 -68.68 -17.07
N GLY A 568 -45.57 -69.72 -16.63
CA GLY A 568 -46.77 -70.23 -17.29
C GLY A 568 -46.51 -70.72 -18.73
N ARG A 569 -46.98 -69.98 -19.74
CA ARG A 569 -46.77 -70.27 -21.17
C ARG A 569 -45.61 -69.53 -21.79
N TYR A 570 -44.79 -68.88 -20.99
CA TYR A 570 -43.64 -68.13 -21.45
C TYR A 570 -42.34 -68.64 -20.83
N LEU A 571 -41.29 -68.61 -21.67
CA LEU A 571 -39.93 -68.72 -21.21
C LEU A 571 -39.37 -67.32 -21.09
N VAL A 572 -38.96 -66.95 -19.89
CA VAL A 572 -38.44 -65.64 -19.58
C VAL A 572 -36.94 -65.73 -19.47
N TYR A 573 -36.26 -64.95 -20.28
CA TYR A 573 -34.81 -64.81 -20.18
C TYR A 573 -34.46 -63.52 -19.53
N GLU A 574 -33.50 -63.56 -18.59
CA GLU A 574 -32.99 -62.41 -17.84
C GLU A 574 -31.46 -62.33 -17.93
N ASN A 575 -30.94 -61.18 -18.20
CA ASN A 575 -29.52 -60.88 -18.17
C ASN A 575 -29.24 -59.61 -17.45
N GLU A 576 -28.20 -59.60 -16.60
CA GLU A 576 -27.75 -58.42 -15.88
C GLU A 576 -26.46 -57.89 -16.51
N VAL A 577 -26.49 -56.67 -16.96
CA VAL A 577 -25.33 -55.95 -17.49
C VAL A 577 -24.99 -54.80 -16.57
N THR A 578 -23.76 -54.80 -16.05
CA THR A 578 -23.25 -53.78 -15.15
C THR A 578 -22.17 -52.98 -15.86
N PHE A 579 -22.31 -51.65 -15.87
CA PHE A 579 -21.25 -50.77 -16.34
C PHE A 579 -20.45 -50.26 -15.16
N VAL A 580 -19.10 -50.38 -15.22
CA VAL A 580 -18.16 -50.03 -14.18
C VAL A 580 -17.16 -49.04 -14.75
N PRO A 581 -16.88 -47.89 -14.09
CA PRO A 581 -15.84 -46.98 -14.53
C PRO A 581 -14.45 -47.61 -14.24
N GLU A 582 -13.67 -47.82 -15.29
CA GLU A 582 -12.33 -48.39 -15.23
C GLU A 582 -11.34 -47.56 -16.05
N GLY A 583 -10.08 -47.55 -15.67
CA GLY A 583 -9.02 -46.89 -16.42
C GLY A 583 -9.10 -45.35 -16.43
N VAL A 584 -9.87 -44.75 -15.53
CA VAL A 584 -9.95 -43.30 -15.40
C VAL A 584 -8.61 -42.76 -14.95
N PRO A 585 -7.92 -41.91 -15.74
CA PRO A 585 -6.65 -41.31 -15.31
C PRO A 585 -6.84 -40.41 -14.09
N ALA A 586 -5.97 -40.51 -13.10
CA ALA A 586 -6.04 -39.69 -11.86
C ALA A 586 -5.96 -38.17 -12.14
N THR A 587 -5.40 -37.79 -13.28
CA THR A 587 -5.25 -36.39 -13.73
C THR A 587 -6.27 -35.98 -14.78
N SER A 588 -7.26 -36.83 -15.08
CA SER A 588 -8.25 -36.53 -16.12
C SER A 588 -9.24 -35.46 -15.65
N PRO A 589 -9.45 -34.37 -16.43
CA PRO A 589 -10.50 -33.41 -16.17
C PRO A 589 -11.89 -33.95 -16.52
N ILE A 590 -11.97 -35.19 -17.03
CA ILE A 590 -13.21 -35.78 -17.48
C ILE A 590 -13.99 -36.31 -16.30
N ILE A 591 -15.22 -35.87 -16.18
CA ILE A 591 -16.15 -36.37 -15.17
C ILE A 591 -16.66 -37.73 -15.55
N THR A 592 -16.61 -38.66 -14.64
CA THR A 592 -17.31 -39.94 -14.71
C THR A 592 -18.10 -40.17 -13.41
N ARG A 593 -19.10 -41.06 -13.50
CA ARG A 593 -19.88 -41.43 -12.33
C ARG A 593 -19.11 -42.49 -11.53
N ASP A 594 -18.93 -42.30 -10.24
CA ASP A 594 -18.18 -43.20 -9.37
C ASP A 594 -18.91 -44.53 -9.07
N SER A 595 -20.21 -44.56 -9.32
CA SER A 595 -21.06 -45.74 -9.04
C SER A 595 -21.26 -46.62 -10.24
N ARG A 596 -21.33 -47.95 -10.03
CA ARG A 596 -21.73 -48.92 -11.03
C ARG A 596 -23.16 -48.65 -11.53
N TYR A 597 -23.36 -48.80 -12.81
CA TYR A 597 -24.68 -48.69 -13.44
C TYR A 597 -25.16 -50.09 -13.81
N ARG A 598 -26.28 -50.57 -13.25
CA ARG A 598 -26.78 -51.92 -13.42
C ARG A 598 -28.06 -51.89 -14.25
N LEU A 599 -28.12 -52.73 -15.26
CA LEU A 599 -29.27 -52.90 -16.15
C LEU A 599 -29.70 -54.35 -16.16
N THR A 600 -31.00 -54.59 -16.01
CA THR A 600 -31.58 -55.92 -16.18
C THR A 600 -32.35 -55.95 -17.50
N LEU A 601 -31.92 -56.84 -18.39
CA LEU A 601 -32.64 -57.13 -19.63
C LEU A 601 -33.55 -58.32 -19.39
N ARG A 602 -34.83 -58.16 -19.55
CA ARG A 602 -35.80 -59.26 -19.35
C ARG A 602 -36.70 -59.40 -20.57
N CYS A 603 -36.72 -60.57 -21.19
CA CYS A 603 -37.49 -60.88 -22.36
C CYS A 603 -38.33 -62.12 -22.17
N ARG A 604 -39.59 -62.05 -22.61
CA ARG A 604 -40.57 -63.17 -22.55
C ARG A 604 -40.78 -63.74 -23.95
N TYR A 605 -40.57 -65.05 -24.11
CA TYR A 605 -40.79 -65.74 -25.38
C TYR A 605 -41.92 -66.78 -25.17
N PRO A 606 -42.96 -66.80 -26.05
CA PRO A 606 -44.03 -67.79 -25.92
C PRO A 606 -43.49 -69.19 -26.23
N LEU A 607 -43.82 -70.15 -25.40
CA LEU A 607 -43.36 -71.54 -25.54
C LEU A 607 -43.83 -72.20 -26.85
N THR A 608 -44.84 -71.66 -27.48
CA THR A 608 -45.33 -72.16 -28.81
C THR A 608 -44.41 -71.88 -29.97
N GLU A 609 -43.45 -70.99 -29.79
CA GLU A 609 -42.45 -70.64 -30.79
C GLU A 609 -41.09 -71.33 -30.54
N MET A 610 -40.89 -71.99 -29.37
CA MET A 610 -39.69 -72.75 -29.02
C MET A 610 -39.90 -74.24 -29.30
N LEU A 611 -39.57 -74.69 -30.49
CA LEU A 611 -39.78 -76.09 -30.88
C LEU A 611 -38.78 -77.07 -30.29
N TRP A 612 -37.56 -76.74 -30.00
CA TRP A 612 -36.53 -77.64 -29.39
C TRP A 612 -35.37 -76.90 -28.80
N VAL A 613 -34.98 -77.26 -27.54
CA VAL A 613 -33.68 -76.96 -26.95
C VAL A 613 -32.90 -78.28 -26.90
N SER A 614 -31.84 -78.48 -27.64
CA SER A 614 -30.93 -79.60 -27.47
C SER A 614 -29.69 -79.17 -26.68
N ALA A 615 -29.47 -79.78 -25.50
CA ALA A 615 -28.21 -79.69 -24.81
C ALA A 615 -27.38 -80.94 -25.17
N GLN A 616 -26.24 -80.75 -25.81
CA GLN A 616 -25.26 -81.82 -26.01
C GLN A 616 -24.25 -81.78 -24.87
N GLN A 617 -24.30 -82.77 -23.98
CA GLN A 617 -23.30 -82.97 -22.96
C GLN A 617 -22.32 -84.00 -23.50
N GLN A 618 -21.06 -83.64 -23.82
CA GLN A 618 -20.01 -84.56 -24.11
C GLN A 618 -19.48 -85.17 -22.81
N LEU A 619 -19.95 -86.33 -22.48
CA LEU A 619 -19.37 -87.20 -21.50
C LEU A 619 -18.62 -88.33 -22.24
N GLY A 620 -17.27 -88.29 -22.27
CA GLY A 620 -16.34 -89.36 -22.74
C GLY A 620 -16.90 -90.33 -23.76
N GLU A 621 -16.14 -90.87 -24.60
CA GLU A 621 -16.31 -91.79 -25.76
C GLU A 621 -17.68 -92.45 -26.10
N ASN A 622 -18.78 -92.18 -25.32
CA ASN A 622 -20.11 -92.66 -25.61
C ASN A 622 -21.13 -91.56 -25.45
N ALA A 623 -21.36 -90.75 -26.48
CA ALA A 623 -22.41 -89.76 -26.52
C ALA A 623 -23.80 -90.40 -26.64
N VAL A 624 -24.57 -90.40 -25.58
CA VAL A 624 -26.00 -90.72 -25.59
C VAL A 624 -26.79 -89.43 -25.60
N SER A 625 -27.42 -89.12 -26.71
CA SER A 625 -28.38 -88.01 -26.78
C SER A 625 -29.69 -88.43 -26.13
N VAL A 626 -30.08 -87.76 -25.03
CA VAL A 626 -31.36 -87.97 -24.39
C VAL A 626 -32.30 -86.86 -24.86
N PRO A 627 -33.41 -87.19 -25.57
CA PRO A 627 -34.38 -86.15 -25.90
C PRO A 627 -35.21 -85.80 -24.65
N HIS A 628 -35.14 -84.54 -24.23
CA HIS A 628 -36.01 -84.02 -23.19
C HIS A 628 -37.38 -83.68 -23.80
N ARG A 629 -38.42 -84.42 -23.35
CA ARG A 629 -39.85 -84.06 -23.66
C ARG A 629 -40.21 -82.84 -22.79
N PRO A 630 -40.92 -81.84 -23.32
CA PRO A 630 -41.45 -80.80 -22.48
C PRO A 630 -42.47 -81.37 -21.50
N VAL A 631 -42.28 -81.05 -20.22
CA VAL A 631 -43.28 -81.31 -19.17
C VAL A 631 -44.32 -80.23 -19.31
N GLY A 632 -45.58 -80.60 -19.57
CA GLY A 632 -46.72 -79.75 -19.75
C GLY A 632 -47.17 -79.00 -18.51
#